data_321bcf4c67f965a791819ce22ada65ab
#
_entry.id   321bcf4c67f965a791819ce22ada65ab
#
_cell.length_a   1.000
_cell.length_b   1.000
_cell.length_c   1.000
_cell.angle_alpha   90.00
_cell.angle_beta   90.00
_cell.angle_gamma   90.00
#
_symmetry.space_group_name_H-M   'P 1'
#
loop_
_entity.id
_entity.type
_entity.pdbx_description
1 polymer ?
#
loop_
_entity_poly.entity_id
_entity_poly.type
_entity_poly.pdbx_seq_one_letter_code
_entity_poly.pdbx_strand_id
1 'polypeptide(L)'
;YPLGGMTHEAKLYQARQALKDGADELDISMDVSAFKSGRYEYVKEELKPFVDMMEGKIMKMIYFASLLTEDEQLRAAEMAIELGIPYLKTNTGFGFVTTTDQVRLIKDNYHDAIKVMTSGGVRTREDAIAMIQAGAERIATSSAFKIVDSFNE
;
A
#
# COMPACT_ATOMS: atom_id res chain seq x y z
N TYR A 1 -12.23 2.25 -2.10
CA TYR A 1 -11.43 3.39 -2.54
C TYR A 1 -12.22 4.68 -2.45
N PRO A 2 -11.60 5.83 -2.13
CA PRO A 2 -10.15 5.96 -1.93
C PRO A 2 -9.68 5.77 -0.48
N LEU A 3 -10.52 5.93 0.55
CA LEU A 3 -10.07 6.10 1.94
C LEU A 3 -10.36 4.91 2.87
N GLY A 4 -10.83 3.79 2.35
CA GLY A 4 -11.13 2.61 3.17
C GLY A 4 -12.33 2.75 4.12
N GLY A 5 -13.17 3.79 3.95
CA GLY A 5 -14.30 4.11 4.83
C GLY A 5 -15.58 3.30 4.59
N MET A 6 -15.49 2.15 3.93
CA MET A 6 -16.58 1.19 3.80
C MET A 6 -16.76 0.39 5.09
N THR A 7 -17.93 -0.21 5.27
CA THR A 7 -18.08 -1.18 6.36
C THR A 7 -17.16 -2.38 6.14
N HIS A 8 -16.72 -2.98 7.23
CA HIS A 8 -15.84 -4.15 7.21
C HIS A 8 -16.44 -5.30 6.38
N GLU A 9 -17.73 -5.58 6.54
CA GLU A 9 -18.43 -6.62 5.79
C GLU A 9 -18.44 -6.36 4.28
N ALA A 10 -18.61 -5.10 3.86
CA ALA A 10 -18.58 -4.74 2.44
C ALA A 10 -17.19 -4.95 1.83
N LYS A 11 -16.13 -4.56 2.54
CA LYS A 11 -14.75 -4.83 2.11
C LYS A 11 -14.47 -6.34 2.02
N LEU A 12 -14.87 -7.11 3.04
CA LEU A 12 -14.69 -8.57 3.04
C LEU A 12 -15.44 -9.24 1.89
N TYR A 13 -16.67 -8.80 1.62
CA TYR A 13 -17.43 -9.31 0.49
C TYR A 13 -16.72 -9.05 -0.85
N GLN A 14 -16.25 -7.83 -1.07
CA GLN A 14 -15.49 -7.47 -2.28
C GLN A 14 -14.20 -8.29 -2.42
N ALA A 15 -13.44 -8.46 -1.34
CA ALA A 15 -12.20 -9.24 -1.35
C ALA A 15 -12.47 -10.70 -1.71
N ARG A 16 -13.47 -11.34 -1.08
CA ARG A 16 -13.86 -12.72 -1.39
C ARG A 16 -14.30 -12.87 -2.84
N GLN A 17 -15.09 -11.91 -3.35
CA GLN A 17 -15.55 -11.95 -4.74
C GLN A 17 -14.36 -11.81 -5.71
N ALA A 18 -13.42 -10.88 -5.45
CA ALA A 18 -12.22 -10.73 -6.27
C ALA A 18 -11.37 -12.00 -6.31
N LEU A 19 -11.16 -12.66 -5.16
CA LEU A 19 -10.44 -13.94 -5.10
C LEU A 19 -11.17 -15.05 -5.86
N LYS A 20 -12.51 -15.13 -5.76
CA LYS A 20 -13.33 -16.08 -6.53
C LYS A 20 -13.24 -15.83 -8.02
N ASP A 21 -13.14 -14.58 -8.44
CA ASP A 21 -13.00 -14.16 -9.85
C ASP A 21 -11.59 -14.36 -10.39
N GLY A 22 -10.65 -14.85 -9.54
CA GLY A 22 -9.30 -15.24 -9.94
C GLY A 22 -8.20 -14.22 -9.62
N ALA A 23 -8.43 -13.26 -8.72
CA ALA A 23 -7.38 -12.36 -8.29
C ALA A 23 -6.24 -13.13 -7.58
N ASP A 24 -4.99 -12.83 -7.93
CA ASP A 24 -3.78 -13.35 -7.29
C ASP A 24 -3.25 -12.43 -6.21
N GLU A 25 -3.59 -11.15 -6.27
CA GLU A 25 -3.16 -10.12 -5.33
C GLU A 25 -4.33 -9.21 -4.97
N LEU A 26 -4.39 -8.76 -3.72
CA LEU A 26 -5.38 -7.79 -3.27
C LEU A 26 -4.71 -6.55 -2.67
N ASP A 27 -5.19 -5.37 -3.07
CA ASP A 27 -4.84 -4.09 -2.47
C ASP A 27 -5.97 -3.68 -1.53
N ILE A 28 -5.72 -3.73 -0.22
CA ILE A 28 -6.70 -3.42 0.82
C ILE A 28 -6.40 -2.07 1.46
N SER A 29 -7.33 -1.14 1.37
CA SER A 29 -7.24 0.14 2.08
C SER A 29 -7.54 -0.07 3.56
N MET A 30 -6.60 0.26 4.45
CA MET A 30 -6.91 0.34 5.88
C MET A 30 -7.94 1.45 6.14
N ASP A 31 -8.69 1.37 7.23
CA ASP A 31 -9.50 2.48 7.70
C ASP A 31 -8.60 3.59 8.26
N VAL A 32 -8.22 4.54 7.38
CA VAL A 32 -7.33 5.65 7.74
C VAL A 32 -7.96 6.57 8.79
N SER A 33 -9.28 6.67 8.83
CA SER A 33 -10.01 7.47 9.82
C SER A 33 -9.88 6.89 11.22
N ALA A 34 -10.09 5.58 11.35
CA ALA A 34 -9.89 4.87 12.60
C ALA A 34 -8.42 4.90 13.04
N PHE A 35 -7.49 4.71 12.09
CA PHE A 35 -6.05 4.77 12.35
C PHE A 35 -5.62 6.12 12.91
N LYS A 36 -6.01 7.23 12.27
CA LYS A 36 -5.71 8.59 12.74
C LYS A 36 -6.39 8.96 14.05
N SER A 37 -7.45 8.26 14.40
CA SER A 37 -8.13 8.39 15.71
C SER A 37 -7.46 7.54 16.81
N GLY A 38 -6.31 6.92 16.55
CA GLY A 38 -5.58 6.07 17.48
C GLY A 38 -6.21 4.70 17.74
N ARG A 39 -7.20 4.29 16.94
CA ARG A 39 -7.91 3.01 17.09
C ARG A 39 -7.13 1.86 16.42
N TYR A 40 -5.87 1.69 16.77
CA TYR A 40 -4.96 0.76 16.10
C TYR A 40 -5.40 -0.70 16.20
N GLU A 41 -5.85 -1.14 17.37
CA GLU A 41 -6.34 -2.52 17.53
C GLU A 41 -7.57 -2.80 16.66
N TYR A 42 -8.49 -1.84 16.54
CA TYR A 42 -9.62 -1.96 15.63
C TYR A 42 -9.17 -2.14 14.17
N VAL A 43 -8.14 -1.38 13.73
CA VAL A 43 -7.60 -1.51 12.37
C VAL A 43 -6.91 -2.86 12.17
N LYS A 44 -6.18 -3.38 13.17
CA LYS A 44 -5.60 -4.74 13.13
C LYS A 44 -6.68 -5.81 13.00
N GLU A 45 -7.71 -5.73 13.84
CA GLU A 45 -8.85 -6.65 13.80
C GLU A 45 -9.58 -6.60 12.45
N GLU A 46 -9.69 -5.40 11.84
CA GLU A 46 -10.24 -5.24 10.50
C GLU A 46 -9.38 -5.91 9.43
N LEU A 47 -8.06 -5.77 9.50
CA LEU A 47 -7.13 -6.27 8.47
C LEU A 47 -6.90 -7.78 8.55
N LYS A 48 -6.93 -8.37 9.75
CA LYS A 48 -6.63 -9.77 9.98
C LYS A 48 -7.42 -10.75 9.09
N PRO A 49 -8.76 -10.65 8.94
CA PRO A 49 -9.51 -11.55 8.06
C PRO A 49 -9.09 -11.50 6.58
N PHE A 50 -8.56 -10.36 6.11
CA PHE A 50 -8.02 -10.26 4.75
C PHE A 50 -6.71 -11.03 4.62
N VAL A 51 -5.84 -10.95 5.62
CA VAL A 51 -4.61 -11.75 5.65
C VAL A 51 -4.94 -13.25 5.65
N ASP A 52 -5.86 -13.66 6.53
CA ASP A 52 -6.25 -15.06 6.69
C ASP A 52 -6.83 -15.68 5.40
N MET A 53 -7.56 -14.88 4.59
CA MET A 53 -8.16 -15.38 3.34
C MET A 53 -7.20 -15.48 2.15
N MET A 54 -5.98 -14.93 2.25
CA MET A 54 -5.07 -14.88 1.10
C MET A 54 -4.45 -16.25 0.74
N GLU A 55 -4.33 -17.17 1.68
CA GLU A 55 -3.87 -18.56 1.42
C GLU A 55 -2.58 -18.64 0.57
N GLY A 56 -1.60 -17.78 0.87
CA GLY A 56 -0.33 -17.70 0.13
C GLY A 56 -0.32 -16.72 -1.05
N LYS A 57 -1.44 -16.09 -1.36
CA LYS A 57 -1.51 -14.97 -2.30
C LYS A 57 -1.00 -13.67 -1.64
N ILE A 58 -0.79 -12.62 -2.43
CA ILE A 58 -0.19 -11.37 -1.96
C ILE A 58 -1.26 -10.37 -1.56
N MET A 59 -1.25 -9.97 -0.29
CA MET A 59 -1.97 -8.80 0.19
C MET A 59 -1.05 -7.58 0.25
N LYS A 60 -1.57 -6.42 -0.15
CA LYS A 60 -0.90 -5.13 0.04
C LYS A 60 -1.81 -4.22 0.86
N MET A 61 -1.27 -3.64 1.93
CA MET A 61 -1.99 -2.66 2.74
C MET A 61 -1.76 -1.26 2.19
N ILE A 62 -2.83 -0.58 1.75
CA ILE A 62 -2.76 0.85 1.42
C ILE A 62 -2.86 1.64 2.71
N TYR A 63 -1.77 2.34 3.08
CA TYR A 63 -1.66 3.04 4.36
C TYR A 63 -1.79 4.56 4.27
N PHE A 64 -1.95 5.10 3.05
CA PHE A 64 -2.16 6.53 2.79
C PHE A 64 -1.04 7.43 3.32
N ALA A 65 0.19 7.16 2.90
CA ALA A 65 1.39 7.88 3.32
C ALA A 65 1.23 9.41 3.34
N SER A 66 0.55 9.98 2.33
CA SER A 66 0.34 11.42 2.22
C SER A 66 -0.63 12.02 3.24
N LEU A 67 -1.35 11.21 4.00
CA LEU A 67 -2.27 11.65 5.07
C LEU A 67 -1.68 11.46 6.47
N LEU A 68 -0.56 10.74 6.58
CA LEU A 68 0.05 10.34 7.83
C LEU A 68 1.31 11.18 8.12
N THR A 69 1.55 11.45 9.39
CA THR A 69 2.85 11.93 9.87
C THR A 69 3.90 10.82 9.74
N GLU A 70 5.18 11.14 9.89
CA GLU A 70 6.26 10.14 9.87
C GLU A 70 6.05 9.05 10.93
N ASP A 71 5.73 9.42 12.17
CA ASP A 71 5.44 8.48 13.25
C ASP A 71 4.24 7.58 12.94
N GLU A 72 3.18 8.14 12.35
CA GLU A 72 2.02 7.38 11.91
C GLU A 72 2.36 6.42 10.77
N GLN A 73 3.24 6.81 9.84
CA GLN A 73 3.72 5.94 8.76
C GLN A 73 4.53 4.76 9.31
N LEU A 74 5.44 5.01 10.24
CA LEU A 74 6.20 3.96 10.93
C LEU A 74 5.26 3.01 11.69
N ARG A 75 4.28 3.55 12.39
CA ARG A 75 3.27 2.75 13.09
C ARG A 75 2.44 1.87 12.14
N ALA A 76 2.10 2.38 10.97
CA ALA A 76 1.40 1.57 9.95
C ALA A 76 2.29 0.45 9.41
N ALA A 77 3.59 0.70 9.24
CA ALA A 77 4.55 -0.33 8.85
C ALA A 77 4.70 -1.42 9.90
N GLU A 78 4.84 -1.06 11.18
CA GLU A 78 4.87 -2.02 12.29
C GLU A 78 3.63 -2.90 12.29
N MET A 79 2.45 -2.31 12.16
CA MET A 79 1.18 -3.04 12.10
C MET A 79 1.16 -4.03 10.94
N ALA A 80 1.61 -3.64 9.75
CA ALA A 80 1.66 -4.53 8.60
C ALA A 80 2.64 -5.69 8.82
N ILE A 81 3.81 -5.43 9.41
CA ILE A 81 4.81 -6.45 9.76
C ILE A 81 4.24 -7.43 10.79
N GLU A 82 3.62 -6.93 11.86
CA GLU A 82 2.98 -7.76 12.91
C GLU A 82 1.90 -8.69 12.33
N LEU A 83 1.15 -8.21 11.35
CA LEU A 83 0.09 -8.99 10.67
C LEU A 83 0.63 -9.91 9.57
N GLY A 84 1.93 -9.86 9.25
CA GLY A 84 2.52 -10.65 8.17
C GLY A 84 2.12 -10.18 6.76
N ILE A 85 1.72 -8.91 6.61
CA ILE A 85 1.39 -8.31 5.33
C ILE A 85 2.70 -8.01 4.57
N PRO A 86 2.92 -8.57 3.37
CA PRO A 86 4.22 -8.48 2.71
C PRO A 86 4.50 -7.12 2.05
N TYR A 87 3.47 -6.31 1.77
CA TYR A 87 3.61 -5.04 1.08
C TYR A 87 2.84 -3.89 1.75
N LEU A 88 3.52 -2.76 1.90
CA LEU A 88 2.88 -1.46 2.04
C LEU A 88 2.69 -0.81 0.67
N LYS A 89 1.49 -0.35 0.38
CA LYS A 89 1.20 0.51 -0.77
C LYS A 89 0.92 1.93 -0.29
N THR A 90 1.66 2.90 -0.85
CA THR A 90 1.69 4.26 -0.30
C THR A 90 0.35 4.98 -0.37
N ASN A 91 -0.32 5.00 -1.51
CA ASN A 91 -1.56 5.74 -1.74
C ASN A 91 -2.48 5.01 -2.75
N THR A 92 -3.62 5.63 -3.09
CA THR A 92 -4.56 5.14 -4.11
C THR A 92 -4.48 5.88 -5.45
N GLY A 93 -3.72 6.99 -5.52
CA GLY A 93 -3.61 7.84 -6.71
C GLY A 93 -4.73 8.89 -6.86
N PHE A 94 -5.73 8.94 -6.00
CA PHE A 94 -6.82 9.92 -6.01
C PHE A 94 -6.38 11.25 -5.40
N GLY A 95 -5.57 12.03 -6.14
CA GLY A 95 -5.06 13.32 -5.67
C GLY A 95 -3.87 13.24 -4.71
N PHE A 96 -3.49 12.04 -4.29
CA PHE A 96 -2.34 11.82 -3.42
C PHE A 96 -1.09 11.50 -4.23
N VAL A 97 0.01 12.17 -3.89
CA VAL A 97 1.31 11.98 -4.53
C VAL A 97 2.27 11.35 -3.52
N THR A 98 2.93 10.29 -3.95
CA THR A 98 4.00 9.66 -3.17
C THR A 98 5.31 10.40 -3.37
N THR A 99 6.06 10.61 -2.29
CA THR A 99 7.42 11.17 -2.33
C THR A 99 8.48 10.09 -2.10
N THR A 100 9.70 10.34 -2.58
CA THR A 100 10.84 9.44 -2.28
C THR A 100 11.15 9.37 -0.79
N ASP A 101 10.90 10.43 -0.03
CA ASP A 101 11.14 10.47 1.41
C ASP A 101 10.18 9.53 2.18
N GLN A 102 8.93 9.43 1.73
CA GLN A 102 7.97 8.44 2.29
C GLN A 102 8.44 7.00 2.07
N VAL A 103 9.05 6.71 0.93
CA VAL A 103 9.62 5.38 0.63
C VAL A 103 10.85 5.12 1.49
N ARG A 104 11.79 6.09 1.53
CA ARG A 104 13.01 6.00 2.35
C ARG A 104 12.68 5.83 3.83
N LEU A 105 11.71 6.59 4.34
CA LEU A 105 11.29 6.48 5.74
C LEU A 105 10.99 5.02 6.13
N ILE A 106 10.26 4.30 5.30
CA ILE A 106 9.94 2.90 5.57
C ILE A 106 11.16 2.00 5.38
N LYS A 107 11.90 2.17 4.29
CA LYS A 107 13.04 1.29 3.95
C LYS A 107 14.22 1.48 4.90
N ASP A 108 14.50 2.69 5.35
CA ASP A 108 15.60 2.98 6.28
C ASP A 108 15.33 2.42 7.69
N ASN A 109 14.05 2.31 8.09
CA ASN A 109 13.68 1.79 9.40
C ASN A 109 13.43 0.28 9.44
N TYR A 110 12.87 -0.29 8.36
CA TYR A 110 12.41 -1.69 8.35
C TYR A 110 13.11 -2.57 7.30
N HIS A 111 13.94 -2.01 6.43
CA HIS A 111 14.73 -2.73 5.42
C HIS A 111 13.87 -3.76 4.65
N ASP A 112 14.24 -5.05 4.74
CA ASP A 112 13.56 -6.14 4.04
C ASP A 112 12.38 -6.75 4.82
N ALA A 113 12.09 -6.26 6.03
CA ALA A 113 10.95 -6.72 6.82
C ALA A 113 9.61 -6.42 6.17
N ILE A 114 9.55 -5.39 5.31
CA ILE A 114 8.36 -5.01 4.54
C ILE A 114 8.76 -4.48 3.17
N LYS A 115 8.01 -4.82 2.14
CA LYS A 115 8.19 -4.29 0.78
C LYS A 115 7.31 -3.06 0.56
N VAL A 116 7.79 -2.14 -0.27
CA VAL A 116 7.06 -0.90 -0.58
C VAL A 116 6.63 -0.88 -2.04
N MET A 117 5.33 -0.66 -2.26
CA MET A 117 4.76 -0.34 -3.58
C MET A 117 4.35 1.12 -3.61
N THR A 118 4.93 1.90 -4.53
CA THR A 118 4.54 3.30 -4.70
C THR A 118 3.28 3.42 -5.55
N SER A 119 2.41 4.37 -5.22
CA SER A 119 1.20 4.68 -5.97
C SER A 119 0.85 6.15 -5.82
N GLY A 120 0.65 6.81 -6.96
CA GLY A 120 0.35 8.24 -7.04
C GLY A 120 1.56 9.08 -7.44
N GLY A 121 1.43 9.81 -8.55
CA GLY A 121 2.40 10.81 -8.99
C GLY A 121 3.52 10.32 -9.91
N VAL A 122 3.80 9.03 -10.02
CA VAL A 122 4.85 8.50 -10.91
C VAL A 122 4.36 8.52 -12.36
N ARG A 123 4.95 9.37 -13.21
CA ARG A 123 4.49 9.61 -14.59
C ARG A 123 5.60 9.56 -15.63
N THR A 124 6.86 9.67 -15.21
CA THR A 124 8.03 9.70 -16.07
C THR A 124 9.02 8.60 -15.70
N ARG A 125 10.00 8.38 -16.58
CA ARG A 125 11.14 7.49 -16.33
C ARG A 125 11.93 7.95 -15.09
N GLU A 126 12.16 9.25 -14.98
CA GLU A 126 12.92 9.86 -13.88
C GLU A 126 12.20 9.65 -12.54
N ASP A 127 10.86 9.84 -12.51
CA ASP A 127 10.06 9.53 -11.32
C ASP A 127 10.20 8.05 -10.93
N ALA A 128 10.11 7.14 -11.90
CA ALA A 128 10.22 5.71 -11.65
C ALA A 128 11.60 5.33 -11.10
N ILE A 129 12.66 5.84 -11.71
CA ILE A 129 14.05 5.64 -11.25
C ILE A 129 14.22 6.16 -9.82
N ALA A 130 13.71 7.37 -9.53
CA ALA A 130 13.81 7.95 -8.19
C ALA A 130 13.13 7.10 -7.13
N MET A 131 11.94 6.53 -7.42
CA MET A 131 11.23 5.63 -6.51
C MET A 131 11.99 4.32 -6.28
N ILE A 132 12.55 3.72 -7.33
CA ILE A 132 13.38 2.50 -7.22
C ILE A 132 14.62 2.78 -6.37
N GLN A 133 15.30 3.90 -6.62
CA GLN A 133 16.48 4.32 -5.86
C GLN A 133 16.16 4.65 -4.39
N ALA A 134 14.92 5.05 -4.10
CA ALA A 134 14.42 5.22 -2.74
C ALA A 134 14.11 3.88 -2.04
N GLY A 135 14.10 2.75 -2.77
CA GLY A 135 13.87 1.41 -2.25
C GLY A 135 12.49 0.82 -2.56
N ALA A 136 11.71 1.42 -3.45
CA ALA A 136 10.44 0.82 -3.87
C ALA A 136 10.69 -0.44 -4.71
N GLU A 137 10.03 -1.55 -4.37
CA GLU A 137 10.08 -2.80 -5.13
C GLU A 137 9.02 -2.87 -6.23
N ARG A 138 7.96 -2.06 -6.12
CA ARG A 138 6.90 -1.98 -7.13
C ARG A 138 6.41 -0.56 -7.31
N ILE A 139 5.94 -0.27 -8.52
CA ILE A 139 5.37 1.03 -8.89
C ILE A 139 3.98 0.80 -9.51
N ALA A 140 2.96 1.44 -8.93
CA ALA A 140 1.62 1.52 -9.53
C ALA A 140 1.47 2.87 -10.23
N THR A 141 1.27 2.84 -11.53
CA THR A 141 1.12 4.03 -12.35
C THR A 141 0.17 3.80 -13.52
N SER A 142 -0.57 4.83 -13.91
CA SER A 142 -1.34 4.85 -15.16
C SER A 142 -0.50 5.14 -16.41
N SER A 143 0.79 5.45 -16.22
CA SER A 143 1.73 5.80 -17.31
C SER A 143 2.73 4.67 -17.61
N ALA A 144 2.41 3.40 -17.25
CA ALA A 144 3.36 2.28 -17.31
C ALA A 144 3.97 2.10 -18.70
N PHE A 145 3.17 2.07 -19.75
CA PHE A 145 3.66 1.93 -21.14
C PHE A 145 4.62 3.05 -21.52
N LYS A 146 4.24 4.31 -21.27
CA LYS A 146 5.10 5.46 -21.53
C LYS A 146 6.43 5.39 -20.80
N ILE A 147 6.42 4.95 -19.55
CA ILE A 147 7.64 4.80 -18.74
C ILE A 147 8.51 3.69 -19.33
N VAL A 148 7.96 2.52 -19.60
CA VAL A 148 8.71 1.38 -20.13
C VAL A 148 9.29 1.68 -21.51
N ASP A 149 8.52 2.26 -22.41
CA ASP A 149 8.96 2.60 -23.76
C ASP A 149 10.14 3.59 -23.75
N SER A 150 10.15 4.55 -22.80
CA SER A 150 11.24 5.52 -22.66
C SER A 150 12.60 4.92 -22.25
N PHE A 151 12.66 3.66 -21.85
CA PHE A 151 13.92 2.95 -21.61
C PHE A 151 14.53 2.36 -22.88
N ASN A 152 13.77 2.31 -23.97
CA ASN A 152 14.20 1.79 -25.27
C ASN A 152 14.66 2.91 -26.25
N GLU A 153 14.49 4.17 -25.86
CA GLU A 153 14.95 5.36 -26.58
C GLU A 153 16.35 5.77 -26.10
#